data_3a8ea425857ab7083909e25a1379ae98
#
_entry.id   3a8ea425857ab7083909e25a1379ae98
#
_cell.length_a   1.000
_cell.length_b   1.000
_cell.length_c   1.000
_cell.angle_alpha   90.00
_cell.angle_beta   90.00
_cell.angle_gamma   90.00
#
_symmetry.space_group_name_H-M   'P 1'
#
loop_
_entity.id
_entity.type
_entity.pdbx_description
1 polymer ?
#
loop_
_entity_poly.entity_id
_entity_poly.type
_entity_poly.pdbx_seq_one_letter_code
_entity_poly.pdbx_strand_id
1 'polypeptide(L)'
;MISDPGTSPDAPRDFTAEGVEAVLREACEEARIDASGAELLRLGSNAVYRLPSAPVIVRIARDPNAATEMERAVQVACWLESQDYPATRVLPGVPQPLSAGGRVITFWESAQDREEYATVTELADLLRRLHWLEEPESLRLPYFDPFAKVWSSFEALDGVSADDAAFLEQRARRLSKDYDRLDFVLPYGLIHGDANIGNVLRDRSGQAIMIDLDGFCLAPREWDLILTAIYYDRFGWHDRSDYEGFVHHYGFDIMNWPGYSVLADVRELMMVLWMGQQVGSSEKSAAEFSRRMHALRTGGSRRDWSPF
;
A
#
# COMPACT_ATOMS: atom_id res chain seq x y z
N MET A 1 14.23 -48.02 0.01
CA MET A 1 13.28 -47.06 -0.58
C MET A 1 12.75 -46.22 0.56
N ILE A 2 13.29 -45.02 0.74
CA ILE A 2 12.86 -44.05 1.75
C ILE A 2 11.81 -43.22 1.01
N SER A 3 10.54 -43.36 1.42
CA SER A 3 9.43 -42.58 0.88
C SER A 3 9.62 -41.11 1.26
N ASP A 4 9.67 -40.26 0.25
CA ASP A 4 9.63 -38.80 0.37
C ASP A 4 8.36 -38.42 1.16
N PRO A 5 8.45 -37.61 2.24
CA PRO A 5 7.27 -37.14 2.94
C PRO A 5 6.57 -36.11 2.03
N GLY A 6 5.52 -36.58 1.35
CA GLY A 6 4.70 -35.78 0.48
C GLY A 6 4.30 -34.47 1.12
N THR A 7 4.64 -33.38 0.47
CA THR A 7 4.13 -32.03 0.74
C THR A 7 2.61 -32.11 0.82
N SER A 8 2.06 -31.67 1.95
CA SER A 8 0.59 -31.57 2.10
C SER A 8 0.06 -30.72 0.94
N PRO A 9 -1.02 -31.12 0.25
CA PRO A 9 -1.58 -30.35 -0.86
C PRO A 9 -2.06 -28.94 -0.46
N ASP A 10 -2.20 -28.69 0.85
CA ASP A 10 -2.66 -27.40 1.40
C ASP A 10 -1.52 -26.47 1.89
N ALA A 11 -0.26 -26.87 1.79
CA ALA A 11 0.85 -25.98 2.19
C ALA A 11 1.02 -24.87 1.16
N PRO A 12 1.13 -23.58 1.57
CA PRO A 12 1.31 -22.48 0.63
C PRO A 12 2.64 -22.64 -0.11
N ARG A 13 2.60 -22.44 -1.43
CA ARG A 13 3.81 -22.47 -2.25
C ARG A 13 4.73 -21.32 -1.88
N ASP A 14 6.04 -21.52 -2.05
CA ASP A 14 7.05 -20.49 -1.80
C ASP A 14 6.75 -19.20 -2.57
N PHE A 15 6.95 -18.05 -1.91
CA PHE A 15 6.73 -16.75 -2.53
C PHE A 15 7.97 -16.30 -3.32
N THR A 16 8.35 -17.11 -4.29
CA THR A 16 9.40 -16.86 -5.29
C THR A 16 8.76 -16.65 -6.66
N ALA A 17 9.51 -16.10 -7.61
CA ALA A 17 9.00 -15.88 -8.98
C ALA A 17 8.42 -17.18 -9.58
N GLU A 18 9.11 -18.31 -9.41
CA GLU A 18 8.65 -19.63 -9.90
C GLU A 18 7.40 -20.13 -9.14
N GLY A 19 7.40 -20.00 -7.81
CA GLY A 19 6.28 -20.42 -6.96
C GLY A 19 5.01 -19.64 -7.27
N VAL A 20 5.09 -18.30 -7.37
CA VAL A 20 3.92 -17.46 -7.68
C VAL A 20 3.45 -17.61 -9.13
N GLU A 21 4.34 -17.92 -10.09
CA GLU A 21 3.95 -18.25 -11.48
C GLU A 21 3.12 -19.54 -11.54
N ALA A 22 3.48 -20.54 -10.75
CA ALA A 22 2.69 -21.76 -10.66
C ALA A 22 1.29 -21.52 -10.04
N VAL A 23 1.20 -20.64 -9.00
CA VAL A 23 -0.07 -20.20 -8.41
C VAL A 23 -0.91 -19.42 -9.44
N LEU A 24 -0.27 -18.52 -10.21
CA LEU A 24 -0.94 -17.76 -11.26
C LEU A 24 -1.62 -18.68 -12.28
N ARG A 25 -0.88 -19.69 -12.79
CA ARG A 25 -1.43 -20.63 -13.77
C ARG A 25 -2.63 -21.39 -13.26
N GLU A 26 -2.56 -21.88 -12.02
CA GLU A 26 -3.66 -22.59 -11.36
C GLU A 26 -4.89 -21.67 -11.18
N ALA A 27 -4.71 -20.44 -10.70
CA ALA A 27 -5.77 -19.47 -10.52
C ALA A 27 -6.42 -19.04 -11.85
N CYS A 28 -5.60 -18.84 -12.90
CA CYS A 28 -6.10 -18.48 -14.24
C CYS A 28 -6.87 -19.64 -14.89
N GLU A 29 -6.45 -20.91 -14.67
CA GLU A 29 -7.20 -22.09 -15.14
C GLU A 29 -8.58 -22.14 -14.48
N GLU A 30 -8.65 -21.95 -13.16
CA GLU A 30 -9.93 -21.90 -12.43
C GLU A 30 -10.83 -20.76 -12.90
N ALA A 31 -10.24 -19.57 -13.09
CA ALA A 31 -10.94 -18.39 -13.61
C ALA A 31 -11.27 -18.47 -15.12
N ARG A 32 -10.75 -19.46 -15.85
CA ARG A 32 -10.85 -19.63 -17.30
C ARG A 32 -10.28 -18.43 -18.09
N ILE A 33 -9.15 -17.92 -17.61
CA ILE A 33 -8.42 -16.81 -18.23
C ILE A 33 -7.09 -17.35 -18.79
N ASP A 34 -6.72 -16.93 -19.99
CA ASP A 34 -5.44 -17.29 -20.58
C ASP A 34 -4.27 -16.55 -19.90
N ALA A 35 -3.38 -17.29 -19.26
CA ALA A 35 -2.19 -16.79 -18.60
C ALA A 35 -0.96 -16.72 -19.53
N SER A 36 -1.11 -17.03 -20.81
CA SER A 36 0.03 -17.05 -21.77
C SER A 36 0.69 -15.69 -21.85
N GLY A 37 2.02 -15.66 -21.70
CA GLY A 37 2.79 -14.42 -21.76
C GLY A 37 2.63 -13.50 -20.55
N ALA A 38 2.13 -14.01 -19.41
CA ALA A 38 1.98 -13.21 -18.19
C ALA A 38 3.30 -12.53 -17.80
N GLU A 39 3.22 -11.24 -17.47
CA GLU A 39 4.35 -10.40 -17.06
C GLU A 39 4.29 -10.14 -15.56
N LEU A 40 5.33 -10.52 -14.82
CA LEU A 40 5.48 -10.17 -13.42
C LEU A 40 5.90 -8.69 -13.31
N LEU A 41 4.99 -7.84 -12.86
CA LEU A 41 5.23 -6.39 -12.69
C LEU A 41 5.92 -6.09 -11.36
N ARG A 42 5.52 -6.79 -10.28
CA ARG A 42 6.02 -6.57 -8.92
C ARG A 42 6.01 -7.87 -8.13
N LEU A 43 7.03 -8.05 -7.29
CA LEU A 43 7.11 -9.12 -6.29
C LEU A 43 7.46 -8.48 -4.92
N GLY A 44 6.45 -8.07 -4.19
CA GLY A 44 6.56 -7.35 -2.90
C GLY A 44 5.65 -7.96 -1.83
N SER A 45 4.79 -7.13 -1.21
CA SER A 45 3.71 -7.58 -0.34
C SER A 45 2.68 -8.45 -1.08
N ASN A 46 2.54 -8.22 -2.39
CA ASN A 46 1.80 -9.05 -3.33
C ASN A 46 2.70 -9.33 -4.54
N ALA A 47 2.48 -10.44 -5.22
CA ALA A 47 2.93 -10.61 -6.59
C ALA A 47 1.85 -10.04 -7.52
N VAL A 48 2.25 -9.15 -8.43
CA VAL A 48 1.34 -8.48 -9.35
C VAL A 48 1.72 -8.86 -10.77
N TYR A 49 0.79 -9.47 -11.49
CA TYR A 49 0.97 -9.88 -12.88
C TYR A 49 0.05 -9.10 -13.80
N ARG A 50 0.55 -8.79 -14.99
CA ARG A 50 -0.26 -8.36 -16.14
C ARG A 50 -0.44 -9.54 -17.09
N LEU A 51 -1.66 -9.73 -17.57
CA LEU A 51 -1.98 -10.73 -18.60
C LEU A 51 -2.13 -10.02 -19.95
N PRO A 52 -1.21 -10.23 -20.91
CA PRO A 52 -1.29 -9.54 -22.20
C PRO A 52 -2.40 -10.09 -23.11
N SER A 53 -2.87 -11.32 -22.87
CA SER A 53 -4.00 -11.94 -23.59
C SER A 53 -5.36 -11.30 -23.26
N ALA A 54 -5.45 -10.60 -22.13
CA ALA A 54 -6.65 -9.91 -21.65
C ALA A 54 -6.25 -8.67 -20.84
N PRO A 55 -7.10 -7.63 -20.77
CA PRO A 55 -6.80 -6.42 -19.96
C PRO A 55 -6.99 -6.71 -18.46
N VAL A 56 -6.17 -7.61 -17.92
CA VAL A 56 -6.30 -8.12 -16.55
C VAL A 56 -5.00 -7.97 -15.77
N ILE A 57 -5.13 -7.51 -14.52
CA ILE A 57 -4.10 -7.57 -13.49
C ILE A 57 -4.49 -8.66 -12.49
N VAL A 58 -3.53 -9.52 -12.16
CA VAL A 58 -3.71 -10.55 -11.13
C VAL A 58 -2.83 -10.22 -9.94
N ARG A 59 -3.41 -10.20 -8.74
CA ARG A 59 -2.69 -10.00 -7.48
C ARG A 59 -2.72 -11.29 -6.68
N ILE A 60 -1.56 -11.75 -6.26
CA ILE A 60 -1.37 -12.95 -5.42
C ILE A 60 -0.80 -12.49 -4.09
N ALA A 61 -1.52 -12.72 -3.00
CA ALA A 61 -1.06 -12.30 -1.68
C ALA A 61 0.18 -13.08 -1.22
N ARG A 62 1.15 -12.38 -0.62
CA ARG A 62 2.30 -13.01 0.05
C ARG A 62 1.85 -13.73 1.32
N ASP A 63 0.99 -13.09 2.13
CA ASP A 63 0.44 -13.72 3.32
C ASP A 63 -0.70 -14.68 2.92
N PRO A 64 -0.59 -15.98 3.23
CA PRO A 64 -1.68 -16.94 2.99
C PRO A 64 -2.97 -16.61 3.75
N ASN A 65 -2.87 -15.82 4.83
CA ASN A 65 -4.02 -15.45 5.67
C ASN A 65 -4.70 -14.14 5.24
N ALA A 66 -4.29 -13.55 4.12
CA ALA A 66 -4.80 -12.26 3.63
C ALA A 66 -6.25 -12.30 3.08
N ALA A 67 -6.98 -13.42 3.23
CA ALA A 67 -8.31 -13.58 2.64
C ALA A 67 -9.27 -12.45 3.01
N THR A 68 -9.34 -12.10 4.30
CA THR A 68 -10.23 -11.03 4.79
C THR A 68 -9.86 -9.65 4.24
N GLU A 69 -8.56 -9.35 4.09
CA GLU A 69 -8.09 -8.08 3.53
C GLU A 69 -8.38 -8.00 2.03
N MET A 70 -8.08 -9.07 1.30
CA MET A 70 -8.33 -9.15 -0.14
C MET A 70 -9.83 -9.10 -0.46
N GLU A 71 -10.67 -9.80 0.33
CA GLU A 71 -12.13 -9.71 0.20
C GLU A 71 -12.63 -8.29 0.44
N ARG A 72 -12.13 -7.62 1.48
CA ARG A 72 -12.48 -6.22 1.77
C ARG A 72 -12.07 -5.30 0.62
N ALA A 73 -10.87 -5.45 0.06
CA ALA A 73 -10.42 -4.64 -1.09
C ALA A 73 -11.36 -4.81 -2.30
N VAL A 74 -11.81 -6.04 -2.58
CA VAL A 74 -12.82 -6.34 -3.62
C VAL A 74 -14.14 -5.66 -3.32
N GLN A 75 -14.65 -5.78 -2.09
CA GLN A 75 -15.91 -5.15 -1.67
C GLN A 75 -15.85 -3.62 -1.74
N VAL A 76 -14.72 -3.01 -1.32
CA VAL A 76 -14.48 -1.57 -1.42
C VAL A 76 -14.47 -1.12 -2.88
N ALA A 77 -13.80 -1.85 -3.78
CA ALA A 77 -13.79 -1.50 -5.21
C ALA A 77 -15.19 -1.55 -5.83
N CYS A 78 -15.98 -2.59 -5.53
CA CYS A 78 -17.37 -2.68 -6.00
C CYS A 78 -18.24 -1.56 -5.44
N TRP A 79 -18.05 -1.19 -4.17
CA TRP A 79 -18.78 -0.07 -3.58
C TRP A 79 -18.37 1.26 -4.22
N LEU A 80 -17.07 1.54 -4.40
CA LEU A 80 -16.58 2.75 -5.07
C LEU A 80 -17.12 2.85 -6.51
N GLU A 81 -17.24 1.73 -7.21
CA GLU A 81 -17.87 1.68 -8.53
C GLU A 81 -19.35 2.12 -8.47
N SER A 82 -20.10 1.64 -7.46
CA SER A 82 -21.50 2.04 -7.25
C SER A 82 -21.66 3.54 -6.90
N GLN A 83 -20.60 4.18 -6.41
CA GLN A 83 -20.53 5.62 -6.13
C GLN A 83 -20.00 6.42 -7.34
N ASP A 84 -19.81 5.78 -8.50
CA ASP A 84 -19.17 6.38 -9.68
C ASP A 84 -17.78 6.98 -9.35
N TYR A 85 -17.10 6.47 -8.32
CA TYR A 85 -15.79 6.96 -7.92
C TYR A 85 -14.70 6.34 -8.80
N PRO A 86 -13.70 7.13 -9.28
CA PRO A 86 -12.64 6.63 -10.15
C PRO A 86 -11.60 5.84 -9.35
N ALA A 87 -11.78 4.53 -9.31
CA ALA A 87 -10.86 3.58 -8.72
C ALA A 87 -10.68 2.36 -9.62
N THR A 88 -9.69 1.53 -9.30
CA THR A 88 -9.52 0.22 -9.94
C THR A 88 -10.82 -0.60 -9.88
N ARG A 89 -11.07 -1.39 -10.93
CA ARG A 89 -12.28 -2.22 -11.08
C ARG A 89 -11.96 -3.68 -10.86
N VAL A 90 -12.86 -4.36 -10.18
CA VAL A 90 -12.83 -5.82 -10.03
C VAL A 90 -13.16 -6.45 -11.37
N LEU A 91 -12.41 -7.46 -11.80
CA LEU A 91 -12.73 -8.17 -13.04
C LEU A 91 -14.09 -8.87 -12.92
N PRO A 92 -15.07 -8.55 -13.79
CA PRO A 92 -16.39 -9.16 -13.71
C PRO A 92 -16.36 -10.64 -14.12
N GLY A 93 -17.32 -11.42 -13.60
CA GLY A 93 -17.52 -12.81 -13.99
C GLY A 93 -16.57 -13.81 -13.35
N VAL A 94 -15.64 -13.38 -12.52
CA VAL A 94 -14.76 -14.24 -11.71
C VAL A 94 -15.21 -14.15 -10.25
N PRO A 95 -15.66 -15.24 -9.62
CA PRO A 95 -15.86 -15.24 -8.17
C PRO A 95 -14.52 -15.01 -7.47
N GLN A 96 -14.45 -14.01 -6.59
CA GLN A 96 -13.19 -13.66 -5.94
C GLN A 96 -13.39 -13.07 -4.54
N PRO A 97 -12.37 -13.18 -3.66
CA PRO A 97 -11.04 -13.72 -3.96
C PRO A 97 -11.06 -15.23 -4.24
N LEU A 98 -10.13 -15.71 -5.08
CA LEU A 98 -9.86 -17.13 -5.28
C LEU A 98 -8.77 -17.63 -4.33
N SER A 99 -8.70 -18.95 -4.15
CA SER A 99 -7.60 -19.62 -3.46
C SER A 99 -6.97 -20.65 -4.39
N ALA A 100 -5.67 -20.50 -4.68
CA ALA A 100 -4.90 -21.45 -5.48
C ALA A 100 -3.49 -21.58 -4.90
N GLY A 101 -2.93 -22.80 -4.90
CA GLY A 101 -1.60 -23.09 -4.37
C GLY A 101 -1.40 -22.61 -2.92
N GLY A 102 -2.45 -22.64 -2.08
CA GLY A 102 -2.43 -22.16 -0.70
C GLY A 102 -2.32 -20.63 -0.55
N ARG A 103 -2.63 -19.86 -1.59
CA ARG A 103 -2.59 -18.38 -1.58
C ARG A 103 -3.91 -17.77 -2.00
N VAL A 104 -4.10 -16.51 -1.65
CA VAL A 104 -5.30 -15.72 -1.99
C VAL A 104 -5.02 -14.87 -3.22
N ILE A 105 -5.92 -14.90 -4.19
CA ILE A 105 -5.76 -14.26 -5.49
C ILE A 105 -6.96 -13.37 -5.81
N THR A 106 -6.69 -12.19 -6.38
CA THR A 106 -7.71 -11.30 -6.92
C THR A 106 -7.37 -10.87 -8.34
N PHE A 107 -8.42 -10.64 -9.13
CA PHE A 107 -8.35 -10.24 -10.53
C PHE A 107 -8.97 -8.88 -10.73
N TRP A 108 -8.29 -8.01 -11.45
CA TRP A 108 -8.64 -6.62 -11.63
C TRP A 108 -8.62 -6.26 -13.11
N GLU A 109 -9.45 -5.33 -13.52
CA GLU A 109 -9.32 -4.74 -14.85
C GLU A 109 -8.00 -3.95 -14.92
N SER A 110 -7.26 -4.15 -16.01
CA SER A 110 -6.05 -3.37 -16.26
C SER A 110 -6.40 -1.93 -16.64
N ALA A 111 -5.89 -0.97 -15.90
CA ALA A 111 -6.10 0.45 -16.20
C ALA A 111 -5.57 0.80 -17.60
N GLN A 112 -4.37 0.33 -17.92
CA GLN A 112 -3.68 0.58 -19.20
C GLN A 112 -2.71 -0.56 -19.55
N ASP A 113 -2.21 -0.56 -20.80
CA ASP A 113 -1.18 -1.49 -21.25
C ASP A 113 0.20 -1.15 -20.67
N ARG A 114 0.42 0.12 -20.28
CA ARG A 114 1.61 0.59 -19.56
C ARG A 114 1.18 1.49 -18.42
N GLU A 115 1.92 1.45 -17.32
CA GLU A 115 1.66 2.34 -16.18
C GLU A 115 1.94 3.80 -16.58
N GLU A 116 0.93 4.63 -16.44
CA GLU A 116 1.01 6.07 -16.57
C GLU A 116 0.46 6.68 -15.27
N TYR A 117 1.33 7.33 -14.53
CA TYR A 117 0.95 7.96 -13.27
C TYR A 117 0.22 9.28 -13.52
N ALA A 118 -0.75 9.57 -12.68
CA ALA A 118 -1.43 10.85 -12.66
C ALA A 118 -0.55 11.95 -12.02
N THR A 119 -1.05 13.16 -11.92
CA THR A 119 -0.39 14.28 -11.26
C THR A 119 -0.77 14.37 -9.78
N VAL A 120 0.03 15.08 -9.00
CA VAL A 120 -0.23 15.31 -7.57
C VAL A 120 -1.53 16.11 -7.36
N THR A 121 -1.90 16.98 -8.29
CA THR A 121 -3.18 17.71 -8.26
C THR A 121 -4.38 16.81 -8.50
N GLU A 122 -4.26 15.83 -9.40
CA GLU A 122 -5.31 14.83 -9.62
C GLU A 122 -5.47 13.89 -8.39
N LEU A 123 -4.37 13.54 -7.71
CA LEU A 123 -4.45 12.86 -6.42
C LEU A 123 -5.25 13.69 -5.41
N ALA A 124 -5.01 15.01 -5.33
CA ALA A 124 -5.75 15.90 -4.44
C ALA A 124 -7.26 15.90 -4.74
N ASP A 125 -7.64 15.98 -6.02
CA ASP A 125 -9.04 15.95 -6.45
C ASP A 125 -9.71 14.61 -6.10
N LEU A 126 -9.00 13.49 -6.32
CA LEU A 126 -9.47 12.15 -5.94
C LEU A 126 -9.67 12.04 -4.43
N LEU A 127 -8.70 12.46 -3.62
CA LEU A 127 -8.82 12.43 -2.16
C LEU A 127 -9.94 13.33 -1.66
N ARG A 128 -10.06 14.53 -2.21
CA ARG A 128 -11.15 15.42 -1.87
C ARG A 128 -12.51 14.76 -2.15
N ARG A 129 -12.66 14.12 -3.32
CA ARG A 129 -13.89 13.40 -3.68
C ARG A 129 -14.14 12.21 -2.77
N LEU A 130 -13.10 11.39 -2.44
CA LEU A 130 -13.20 10.26 -1.52
C LEU A 130 -13.67 10.70 -0.15
N HIS A 131 -13.08 11.75 0.39
CA HIS A 131 -13.37 12.25 1.73
C HIS A 131 -14.76 12.90 1.85
N TRP A 132 -15.45 13.17 0.74
CA TRP A 132 -16.84 13.62 0.73
C TRP A 132 -17.86 12.48 0.63
N LEU A 133 -17.43 11.25 0.35
CA LEU A 133 -18.33 10.10 0.36
C LEU A 133 -18.76 9.77 1.80
N GLU A 134 -20.01 9.35 1.92
CA GLU A 134 -20.53 8.82 3.19
C GLU A 134 -20.01 7.39 3.41
N GLU A 135 -19.84 7.04 4.70
CA GLU A 135 -19.44 5.68 5.08
C GLU A 135 -20.48 4.66 4.60
N PRO A 136 -20.05 3.58 3.90
CA PRO A 136 -20.97 2.56 3.43
C PRO A 136 -21.52 1.72 4.58
N GLU A 137 -22.82 1.73 4.80
CA GLU A 137 -23.48 0.88 5.81
C GLU A 137 -23.27 -0.63 5.53
N SER A 138 -23.06 -0.98 4.26
CA SER A 138 -22.88 -2.38 3.82
C SER A 138 -21.50 -2.95 4.08
N LEU A 139 -20.49 -2.11 4.32
CA LEU A 139 -19.11 -2.52 4.54
C LEU A 139 -18.71 -2.27 5.99
N ARG A 140 -18.16 -3.30 6.62
CA ARG A 140 -17.55 -3.15 7.94
C ARG A 140 -16.08 -2.74 7.78
N LEU A 141 -15.85 -1.44 7.63
CA LEU A 141 -14.50 -0.91 7.50
C LEU A 141 -13.79 -0.90 8.86
N PRO A 142 -12.50 -1.26 8.91
CA PRO A 142 -11.74 -1.17 10.14
C PRO A 142 -11.45 0.29 10.50
N TYR A 143 -11.33 0.54 11.79
CA TYR A 143 -10.72 1.78 12.28
C TYR A 143 -9.21 1.68 12.18
N PHE A 144 -8.59 2.71 11.65
CA PHE A 144 -7.14 2.74 11.48
C PHE A 144 -6.44 3.02 12.81
N ASP A 145 -5.49 2.14 13.14
CA ASP A 145 -4.55 2.33 14.23
C ASP A 145 -3.12 2.20 13.67
N PRO A 146 -2.38 3.32 13.50
CA PRO A 146 -1.03 3.27 12.98
C PRO A 146 -0.08 2.50 13.89
N PHE A 147 -0.33 2.48 15.21
CA PHE A 147 0.56 1.80 16.16
C PHE A 147 0.31 0.30 16.25
N ALA A 148 -0.90 -0.18 16.00
CA ALA A 148 -1.11 -1.62 15.78
C ALA A 148 -0.23 -2.12 14.61
N LYS A 149 -0.20 -1.36 13.50
CA LYS A 149 0.65 -1.67 12.33
C LYS A 149 2.15 -1.50 12.63
N VAL A 150 2.53 -0.49 13.40
CA VAL A 150 3.92 -0.30 13.86
C VAL A 150 4.37 -1.50 14.68
N TRP A 151 3.58 -1.94 15.67
CA TRP A 151 3.99 -3.05 16.55
C TRP A 151 4.07 -4.38 15.80
N SER A 152 3.15 -4.68 14.92
CA SER A 152 3.23 -5.90 14.08
C SER A 152 4.45 -5.87 13.14
N SER A 153 4.89 -4.69 12.72
CA SER A 153 6.09 -4.55 11.87
C SER A 153 7.39 -4.93 12.59
N PHE A 154 7.46 -4.80 13.91
CA PHE A 154 8.64 -5.24 14.68
C PHE A 154 8.81 -6.76 14.66
N GLU A 155 7.72 -7.51 14.66
CA GLU A 155 7.75 -8.98 14.59
C GLU A 155 8.26 -9.49 13.22
N ALA A 156 8.13 -8.66 12.20
CA ALA A 156 8.53 -8.98 10.82
C ALA A 156 9.92 -8.42 10.42
N LEU A 157 10.66 -7.79 11.36
CA LEU A 157 12.02 -7.31 11.08
C LEU A 157 12.96 -8.49 10.77
N ASP A 158 13.72 -8.38 9.68
CA ASP A 158 14.68 -9.38 9.26
C ASP A 158 16.04 -8.74 8.97
N GLY A 159 17.12 -9.30 9.56
CA GLY A 159 18.47 -8.79 9.37
C GLY A 159 18.77 -7.44 10.04
N VAL A 160 17.88 -6.91 10.87
CA VAL A 160 18.06 -5.66 11.61
C VAL A 160 18.82 -5.93 12.92
N SER A 161 19.79 -5.08 13.26
CA SER A 161 20.54 -5.21 14.51
C SER A 161 19.64 -4.98 15.74
N ALA A 162 19.96 -5.63 16.87
CA ALA A 162 19.24 -5.45 18.13
C ALA A 162 19.28 -3.98 18.61
N ASP A 163 20.38 -3.27 18.36
CA ASP A 163 20.53 -1.85 18.71
C ASP A 163 19.62 -0.93 17.86
N ASP A 164 19.49 -1.21 16.55
CA ASP A 164 18.60 -0.48 15.69
C ASP A 164 17.13 -0.78 16.02
N ALA A 165 16.78 -2.04 16.27
CA ALA A 165 15.43 -2.42 16.69
C ALA A 165 15.04 -1.73 18.01
N ALA A 166 15.94 -1.71 19.02
CA ALA A 166 15.71 -1.04 20.30
C ALA A 166 15.54 0.49 20.12
N PHE A 167 16.33 1.12 19.25
CA PHE A 167 16.18 2.55 18.93
C PHE A 167 14.82 2.85 18.30
N LEU A 168 14.41 2.04 17.31
CA LEU A 168 13.10 2.21 16.65
C LEU A 168 11.94 1.97 17.63
N GLU A 169 12.07 0.97 18.52
CA GLU A 169 11.07 0.69 19.55
C GLU A 169 10.91 1.87 20.53
N GLN A 170 12.02 2.44 20.99
CA GLN A 170 11.98 3.62 21.87
C GLN A 170 11.30 4.81 21.16
N ARG A 171 11.62 5.01 19.86
CA ARG A 171 10.98 6.04 19.03
C ARG A 171 9.47 5.78 18.89
N ALA A 172 9.07 4.53 18.61
CA ALA A 172 7.67 4.13 18.50
C ALA A 172 6.89 4.43 19.80
N ARG A 173 7.44 4.05 20.97
CA ARG A 173 6.81 4.29 22.27
C ARG A 173 6.61 5.78 22.56
N ARG A 174 7.54 6.64 22.12
CA ARG A 174 7.40 8.10 22.26
C ARG A 174 6.33 8.62 21.33
N LEU A 175 6.42 8.27 20.04
CA LEU A 175 5.49 8.74 19.02
C LEU A 175 4.05 8.29 19.26
N SER A 176 3.84 7.09 19.84
CA SER A 176 2.50 6.65 20.24
C SER A 176 1.86 7.63 21.22
N LYS A 177 2.61 8.04 22.25
CA LYS A 177 2.11 9.01 23.24
C LYS A 177 1.87 10.41 22.66
N ASP A 178 2.69 10.80 21.68
CA ASP A 178 2.54 12.10 21.01
C ASP A 178 1.36 12.06 20.05
N TYR A 179 1.14 10.95 19.35
CA TYR A 179 -0.02 10.72 18.48
C TYR A 179 -1.34 10.74 19.25
N ASP A 180 -1.41 10.12 20.43
CA ASP A 180 -2.59 10.10 21.30
C ASP A 180 -3.04 11.50 21.77
N ARG A 181 -2.15 12.49 21.61
CA ARG A 181 -2.41 13.89 22.00
C ARG A 181 -2.73 14.79 20.80
N LEU A 182 -2.75 14.22 19.59
CA LEU A 182 -3.06 15.01 18.40
C LEU A 182 -4.52 15.45 18.42
N ASP A 183 -4.72 16.72 18.15
CA ASP A 183 -6.04 17.31 17.92
C ASP A 183 -6.26 17.38 16.40
N PHE A 184 -6.89 16.34 15.84
CA PHE A 184 -7.21 16.28 14.43
C PHE A 184 -8.33 17.29 14.12
N VAL A 185 -8.18 18.03 13.02
CA VAL A 185 -9.06 19.15 12.66
C VAL A 185 -9.95 18.86 11.45
N LEU A 186 -9.55 17.86 10.62
CA LEU A 186 -10.41 17.38 9.54
C LEU A 186 -11.42 16.36 10.09
N PRO A 187 -12.60 16.23 9.44
CA PRO A 187 -13.56 15.21 9.83
C PRO A 187 -12.98 13.81 9.77
N TYR A 188 -13.30 13.00 10.77
CA TYR A 188 -13.05 11.57 10.73
C TYR A 188 -13.93 10.91 9.66
N GLY A 189 -13.39 9.96 8.91
CA GLY A 189 -14.16 9.30 7.85
C GLY A 189 -13.32 8.37 6.98
N LEU A 190 -13.79 8.15 5.78
CA LEU A 190 -13.12 7.31 4.79
C LEU A 190 -11.75 7.86 4.43
N ILE A 191 -10.76 6.96 4.40
CA ILE A 191 -9.42 7.25 3.86
C ILE A 191 -8.95 6.10 2.97
N HIS A 192 -8.03 6.40 2.06
CA HIS A 192 -7.33 5.40 1.27
C HIS A 192 -6.31 4.62 2.12
N GLY A 193 -5.69 5.29 3.10
CA GLY A 193 -4.73 4.71 4.04
C GLY A 193 -3.28 4.66 3.56
N ASP A 194 -3.05 4.71 2.24
CA ASP A 194 -1.71 4.82 1.63
C ASP A 194 -1.75 5.74 0.40
N ALA A 195 -2.36 6.92 0.54
CA ALA A 195 -2.56 7.88 -0.53
C ALA A 195 -1.24 8.55 -0.93
N ASN A 196 -0.66 8.09 -2.01
CA ASN A 196 0.52 8.66 -2.64
C ASN A 196 0.41 8.58 -4.17
N ILE A 197 1.25 9.33 -4.88
CA ILE A 197 1.19 9.40 -6.35
C ILE A 197 1.42 8.05 -7.05
N GLY A 198 2.16 7.13 -6.42
CA GLY A 198 2.36 5.78 -6.93
C GLY A 198 1.09 4.93 -6.94
N ASN A 199 0.05 5.36 -6.22
CA ASN A 199 -1.25 4.69 -6.15
C ASN A 199 -2.33 5.41 -6.99
N VAL A 200 -1.93 6.27 -7.95
CA VAL A 200 -2.85 6.93 -8.88
C VAL A 200 -2.36 6.77 -10.31
N LEU A 201 -3.09 5.99 -11.08
CA LEU A 201 -2.79 5.74 -12.49
C LEU A 201 -3.81 6.46 -13.39
N ARG A 202 -3.44 6.65 -14.66
CA ARG A 202 -4.41 7.01 -15.70
C ARG A 202 -5.00 5.74 -16.31
N ASP A 203 -6.30 5.74 -16.52
CA ASP A 203 -6.96 4.69 -17.28
C ASP A 203 -6.84 4.94 -18.81
N ARG A 204 -7.39 4.03 -19.61
CA ARG A 204 -7.38 4.14 -21.09
C ARG A 204 -8.11 5.36 -21.64
N SER A 205 -8.97 6.00 -20.86
CA SER A 205 -9.63 7.26 -21.22
C SER A 205 -8.80 8.49 -20.86
N GLY A 206 -7.68 8.31 -20.15
CA GLY A 206 -6.84 9.36 -19.58
C GLY A 206 -7.34 9.88 -18.22
N GLN A 207 -8.39 9.26 -17.63
CA GLN A 207 -8.90 9.63 -16.32
C GLN A 207 -7.95 9.10 -15.23
N ALA A 208 -7.67 9.94 -14.23
CA ALA A 208 -6.96 9.51 -13.03
C ALA A 208 -7.85 8.58 -12.20
N ILE A 209 -7.32 7.42 -11.83
CA ILE A 209 -7.99 6.42 -10.99
C ILE A 209 -7.11 6.02 -9.82
N MET A 210 -7.72 5.76 -8.68
CA MET A 210 -7.05 5.28 -7.48
C MET A 210 -6.92 3.75 -7.51
N ILE A 211 -5.73 3.25 -7.19
CA ILE A 211 -5.43 1.81 -7.09
C ILE A 211 -4.97 1.45 -5.67
N ASP A 212 -4.77 0.17 -5.39
CA ASP A 212 -4.25 -0.35 -4.12
C ASP A 212 -5.13 -0.02 -2.89
N LEU A 213 -6.35 -0.56 -2.90
CA LEU A 213 -7.40 -0.31 -1.91
C LEU A 213 -7.24 -1.12 -0.60
N ASP A 214 -6.10 -1.79 -0.38
CA ASP A 214 -5.87 -2.66 0.78
C ASP A 214 -5.88 -1.89 2.10
N GLY A 215 -5.45 -0.62 2.05
CA GLY A 215 -5.41 0.28 3.20
C GLY A 215 -6.73 0.98 3.54
N PHE A 216 -7.80 0.76 2.74
CA PHE A 216 -9.04 1.48 2.87
C PHE A 216 -9.72 1.25 4.23
N CYS A 217 -9.98 2.34 4.96
CA CYS A 217 -10.43 2.26 6.35
C CYS A 217 -11.06 3.59 6.81
N LEU A 218 -11.41 3.66 8.09
CA LEU A 218 -11.89 4.87 8.76
C LEU A 218 -10.77 5.48 9.62
N ALA A 219 -10.46 6.77 9.41
CA ALA A 219 -9.42 7.48 10.15
C ALA A 219 -9.60 9.00 10.10
N PRO A 220 -8.75 9.77 10.83
CA PRO A 220 -8.56 11.19 10.55
C PRO A 220 -8.06 11.39 9.12
N ARG A 221 -8.72 12.28 8.36
CA ARG A 221 -8.40 12.51 6.93
C ARG A 221 -7.00 13.09 6.70
N GLU A 222 -6.39 13.67 7.73
CA GLU A 222 -5.00 14.13 7.73
C GLU A 222 -4.03 13.01 7.36
N TRP A 223 -4.40 11.74 7.64
CA TRP A 223 -3.57 10.58 7.30
C TRP A 223 -3.30 10.45 5.80
N ASP A 224 -4.29 10.72 4.95
CA ASP A 224 -4.12 10.65 3.49
C ASP A 224 -3.34 11.84 2.90
N LEU A 225 -3.22 12.95 3.63
CA LEU A 225 -2.51 14.13 3.16
C LEU A 225 -1.03 14.13 3.50
N ILE A 226 -0.65 13.34 4.52
CA ILE A 226 0.70 13.42 5.09
C ILE A 226 1.79 12.98 4.12
N LEU A 227 1.54 11.98 3.25
CA LEU A 227 2.56 11.47 2.32
C LEU A 227 2.98 12.53 1.31
N THR A 228 2.03 13.23 0.69
CA THR A 228 2.35 14.31 -0.26
C THR A 228 3.14 15.42 0.43
N ALA A 229 2.79 15.77 1.66
CA ALA A 229 3.50 16.79 2.42
C ALA A 229 4.94 16.40 2.74
N ILE A 230 5.19 15.17 3.26
CA ILE A 230 6.56 14.74 3.59
C ILE A 230 7.41 14.49 2.34
N TYR A 231 6.79 14.11 1.21
CA TYR A 231 7.49 13.96 -0.08
C TYR A 231 8.03 15.32 -0.57
N TYR A 232 7.31 16.40 -0.33
CA TYR A 232 7.79 17.75 -0.60
C TYR A 232 8.78 18.24 0.48
N ASP A 233 8.33 18.33 1.74
CA ASP A 233 9.05 19.00 2.82
C ASP A 233 10.35 18.27 3.22
N ARG A 234 10.23 16.95 3.44
CA ARG A 234 11.32 16.15 4.03
C ARG A 234 12.20 15.47 3.01
N PHE A 235 11.60 14.86 1.98
CA PHE A 235 12.34 14.00 1.04
C PHE A 235 12.74 14.73 -0.24
N GLY A 236 12.02 15.80 -0.61
CA GLY A 236 12.27 16.52 -1.86
C GLY A 236 11.95 15.70 -3.12
N TRP A 237 11.01 14.76 -3.00
CA TRP A 237 10.51 13.94 -4.12
C TRP A 237 9.42 14.66 -4.92
N HIS A 238 8.76 15.66 -4.31
CA HIS A 238 7.88 16.62 -4.96
C HIS A 238 8.51 17.99 -4.93
N ASP A 239 8.21 18.81 -5.91
CA ASP A 239 8.59 20.20 -5.90
C ASP A 239 7.54 21.09 -5.21
N ARG A 240 7.86 22.40 -5.11
CA ARG A 240 6.97 23.37 -4.48
C ARG A 240 5.64 23.51 -5.23
N SER A 241 5.67 23.50 -6.57
CA SER A 241 4.47 23.68 -7.39
C SER A 241 3.52 22.48 -7.27
N ASP A 242 4.08 21.27 -7.14
CA ASP A 242 3.31 20.04 -6.87
C ASP A 242 2.56 20.16 -5.55
N TYR A 243 3.26 20.55 -4.47
CA TYR A 243 2.64 20.65 -3.16
C TYR A 243 1.63 21.80 -3.07
N GLU A 244 1.96 23.00 -3.58
CA GLU A 244 1.03 24.13 -3.62
C GLU A 244 -0.22 23.80 -4.45
N GLY A 245 -0.06 23.08 -5.58
CA GLY A 245 -1.15 22.57 -6.39
C GLY A 245 -2.04 21.59 -5.60
N PHE A 246 -1.42 20.64 -4.89
CA PHE A 246 -2.15 19.70 -4.02
C PHE A 246 -2.99 20.41 -2.97
N VAL A 247 -2.38 21.35 -2.24
CA VAL A 247 -3.07 22.16 -1.22
C VAL A 247 -4.25 22.95 -1.82
N HIS A 248 -4.04 23.56 -2.99
CA HIS A 248 -5.08 24.33 -3.67
C HIS A 248 -6.28 23.45 -4.08
N HIS A 249 -6.02 22.28 -4.66
CA HIS A 249 -7.06 21.36 -5.13
C HIS A 249 -7.79 20.66 -3.98
N TYR A 250 -7.06 20.21 -2.97
CA TYR A 250 -7.69 19.57 -1.81
C TYR A 250 -8.41 20.58 -0.91
N GLY A 251 -7.82 21.76 -0.70
CA GLY A 251 -8.39 22.84 0.11
C GLY A 251 -7.95 22.88 1.57
N PHE A 252 -6.87 22.16 1.94
CA PHE A 252 -6.28 22.17 3.27
C PHE A 252 -4.77 21.98 3.20
N ASP A 253 -4.01 22.84 3.90
CA ASP A 253 -2.56 22.74 4.05
C ASP A 253 -2.20 22.06 5.37
N ILE A 254 -1.87 20.77 5.29
CA ILE A 254 -1.52 19.96 6.46
C ILE A 254 -0.24 20.47 7.15
N MET A 255 0.69 21.11 6.44
CA MET A 255 1.92 21.63 7.04
C MET A 255 1.64 22.81 7.99
N ASN A 256 0.51 23.50 7.83
CA ASN A 256 0.05 24.54 8.73
C ASN A 256 -0.70 24.01 9.98
N TRP A 257 -1.00 22.72 10.03
CA TRP A 257 -1.62 22.08 11.17
C TRP A 257 -0.57 21.74 12.25
N PRO A 258 -0.79 22.08 13.54
CA PRO A 258 0.18 21.86 14.61
C PRO A 258 0.61 20.39 14.79
N GLY A 259 -0.23 19.43 14.41
CA GLY A 259 0.06 17.99 14.50
C GLY A 259 0.93 17.44 13.35
N TYR A 260 1.23 18.25 12.32
CA TYR A 260 1.97 17.81 11.14
C TYR A 260 3.28 17.08 11.48
N SER A 261 4.11 17.66 12.33
CA SER A 261 5.43 17.11 12.64
C SER A 261 5.36 15.74 13.30
N VAL A 262 4.38 15.53 14.18
CA VAL A 262 4.17 14.23 14.85
C VAL A 262 3.68 13.19 13.84
N LEU A 263 2.68 13.55 13.03
CA LEU A 263 2.12 12.64 12.04
C LEU A 263 3.16 12.27 10.97
N ALA A 264 3.98 13.22 10.56
CA ALA A 264 5.11 13.00 9.65
C ALA A 264 6.16 12.05 10.24
N ASP A 265 6.49 12.20 11.53
CA ASP A 265 7.41 11.31 12.25
C ASP A 265 6.85 9.88 12.37
N VAL A 266 5.52 9.74 12.55
CA VAL A 266 4.86 8.41 12.54
C VAL A 266 4.99 7.76 11.16
N ARG A 267 4.71 8.50 10.07
CA ARG A 267 4.88 7.96 8.70
C ARG A 267 6.34 7.61 8.39
N GLU A 268 7.31 8.44 8.77
CA GLU A 268 8.73 8.10 8.62
C GLU A 268 9.07 6.80 9.35
N LEU A 269 8.61 6.64 10.61
CA LEU A 269 8.84 5.42 11.39
C LEU A 269 8.28 4.19 10.65
N MET A 270 7.05 4.26 10.14
CA MET A 270 6.44 3.16 9.40
C MET A 270 7.22 2.83 8.12
N MET A 271 7.68 3.84 7.38
CA MET A 271 8.51 3.65 6.18
C MET A 271 9.86 3.00 6.50
N VAL A 272 10.46 3.31 7.66
CA VAL A 272 11.72 2.70 8.09
C VAL A 272 11.50 1.27 8.57
N LEU A 273 10.43 1.00 9.30
CA LEU A 273 10.08 -0.36 9.72
C LEU A 273 9.77 -1.26 8.51
N TRP A 274 9.02 -0.76 7.53
CA TRP A 274 8.78 -1.49 6.29
C TRP A 274 10.09 -1.80 5.55
N MET A 275 11.03 -0.86 5.50
CA MET A 275 12.37 -1.09 4.93
C MET A 275 13.14 -2.11 5.75
N GLY A 276 13.00 -2.11 7.08
CA GLY A 276 13.60 -3.09 7.98
C GLY A 276 13.19 -4.53 7.72
N GLN A 277 11.96 -4.74 7.22
CA GLN A 277 11.47 -6.06 6.79
C GLN A 277 12.11 -6.54 5.47
N GLN A 278 12.77 -5.62 4.74
CA GLN A 278 13.38 -5.90 3.44
C GLN A 278 14.92 -6.00 3.51
N VAL A 279 15.54 -5.78 4.68
CA VAL A 279 17.01 -5.76 4.83
C VAL A 279 17.64 -7.06 4.35
N GLY A 280 17.06 -8.22 4.72
CA GLY A 280 17.53 -9.52 4.29
C GLY A 280 17.33 -9.83 2.80
N SER A 281 16.52 -9.04 2.06
CA SER A 281 16.16 -9.34 0.68
C SER A 281 17.19 -8.89 -0.36
N SER A 282 17.93 -7.81 -0.10
CA SER A 282 18.95 -7.28 -1.01
C SER A 282 19.91 -6.29 -0.34
N GLU A 283 21.13 -6.18 -0.89
CA GLU A 283 22.11 -5.17 -0.47
C GLU A 283 21.57 -3.73 -0.63
N LYS A 284 20.74 -3.49 -1.66
CA LYS A 284 20.10 -2.19 -1.90
C LYS A 284 19.17 -1.82 -0.73
N SER A 285 18.34 -2.76 -0.29
CA SER A 285 17.44 -2.56 0.86
C SER A 285 18.21 -2.33 2.16
N ALA A 286 19.27 -3.10 2.40
CA ALA A 286 20.13 -2.94 3.57
C ALA A 286 20.83 -1.57 3.60
N ALA A 287 21.35 -1.11 2.45
CA ALA A 287 22.00 0.19 2.34
C ALA A 287 21.01 1.35 2.57
N GLU A 288 19.80 1.25 2.02
CA GLU A 288 18.76 2.27 2.24
C GLU A 288 18.29 2.29 3.69
N PHE A 289 18.06 1.13 4.31
CA PHE A 289 17.73 1.05 5.73
C PHE A 289 18.80 1.73 6.59
N SER A 290 20.08 1.41 6.36
CA SER A 290 21.21 2.02 7.10
C SER A 290 21.26 3.54 6.93
N ARG A 291 21.00 4.06 5.73
CA ARG A 291 20.92 5.51 5.45
C ARG A 291 19.78 6.16 6.25
N ARG A 292 18.61 5.53 6.27
CA ARG A 292 17.45 6.03 7.01
C ARG A 292 17.70 6.01 8.51
N MET A 293 18.26 4.92 9.04
CA MET A 293 18.63 4.81 10.44
C MET A 293 19.64 5.88 10.87
N HIS A 294 20.68 6.13 10.04
CA HIS A 294 21.64 7.20 10.31
C HIS A 294 20.93 8.56 10.40
N ALA A 295 20.06 8.89 9.43
CA ALA A 295 19.33 10.14 9.44
C ALA A 295 18.41 10.29 10.68
N LEU A 296 17.73 9.21 11.09
CA LEU A 296 16.91 9.23 12.30
C LEU A 296 17.72 9.43 13.59
N ARG A 297 18.88 8.78 13.71
CA ARG A 297 19.75 8.88 14.90
C ARG A 297 20.41 10.25 15.04
N THR A 298 20.80 10.84 13.92
CA THR A 298 21.54 12.12 13.89
C THR A 298 20.66 13.36 13.74
N GLY A 299 19.37 13.20 13.45
CA GLY A 299 18.50 14.31 13.02
C GLY A 299 18.90 14.87 11.65
N GLY A 300 19.63 14.09 10.84
CA GLY A 300 20.12 14.49 9.52
C GLY A 300 19.01 14.65 8.47
N SER A 301 19.41 15.12 7.28
CA SER A 301 18.49 15.27 6.13
C SER A 301 17.87 13.94 5.72
N ARG A 302 16.60 13.98 5.26
CA ARG A 302 15.90 12.85 4.61
C ARG A 302 15.93 12.97 3.09
N ARG A 303 16.55 14.02 2.54
CA ARG A 303 16.59 14.26 1.08
C ARG A 303 17.41 13.21 0.32
N ASP A 304 18.26 12.46 1.04
CA ASP A 304 19.04 11.35 0.48
C ASP A 304 18.29 10.01 0.52
N TRP A 305 17.06 9.98 1.05
CA TRP A 305 16.23 8.78 1.02
C TRP A 305 15.72 8.53 -0.39
N SER A 306 15.79 7.28 -0.82
CA SER A 306 15.29 6.87 -2.13
C SER A 306 13.85 6.35 -2.03
N PRO A 307 12.98 6.61 -3.02
CA PRO A 307 11.72 5.89 -3.16
C PRO A 307 12.00 4.40 -3.42
N PHE A 308 11.13 3.53 -2.89
CA PHE A 308 11.28 2.07 -2.95
C PHE A 308 9.96 1.42 -3.37
#